data_a9320d54faadf4422b0a349583d1dbfe
#
_entry.id   a9320d54faadf4422b0a349583d1dbfe
#
_cell.length_a   1.000
_cell.length_b   1.000
_cell.length_c   1.000
_cell.angle_alpha   90.00
_cell.angle_beta   90.00
_cell.angle_gamma   90.00
#
_symmetry.space_group_name_H-M   'P 1'
#
loop_
_entity.id
_entity.type
_entity.pdbx_description
1 polymer ?
#
loop_
_entity_poly.entity_id
_entity_poly.type
_entity_poly.pdbx_seq_one_letter_code
_entity_poly.pdbx_strand_id
1 'polypeptide(L)'
;MAVLPRQDASRGRQLARSAPDLDHFVKISAIVLLAAQIYVAYNIYFFTGWDAKGVFATAQAIVAGEPDVVHYAFSSYPNNRGTLLVEVVLLRLGIRFGMFTPEQAPMHIIVFNCLLNTAACVLVYRSAALLVSKKSAFAAFLLAVAAIGTSPWSVIYYSDAIGLIFPIAGFYLFAVPVKKRHVQIACRAASVVLLCCSYFIKPQCAIMLIAMMLVQAAYTLGKPSRRSFLRLGAAAACAAVTLIAAGAAVEQASERLGVRIEEERRIGMVHFLLMGLNTKTDGVYAREDVEFAFRFDTKEERDSAELAAAAERLKAMGPIGLGRHLIKKTLVLFADGTFAWGAEGEFYSRVPAEPNTEAAAFLRSVFYNNEMGTRYPYLALLQHTAWLAILLFSLAAVCGRGEKRKSVLMLAVIGLTLFELLFEARARYLYTYVPVYCVLAALGMQEIRRLYGRIAARRAQKPPVCG
;
A
#
# COMPACT_ATOMS: atom_id res chain seq x y z
N MET A 1 -8.99 -47.68 -41.38
CA MET A 1 -9.78 -46.43 -41.40
C MET A 1 -10.95 -46.62 -40.46
N ALA A 2 -10.91 -46.14 -39.26
CA ALA A 2 -11.99 -46.10 -38.30
C ALA A 2 -12.30 -44.63 -38.00
N VAL A 3 -13.52 -44.21 -38.37
CA VAL A 3 -14.03 -42.84 -38.18
C VAL A 3 -14.45 -42.68 -36.72
N LEU A 4 -13.75 -41.84 -35.96
CA LEU A 4 -14.19 -41.43 -34.63
C LEU A 4 -15.30 -40.38 -34.70
N PRO A 5 -16.30 -40.41 -33.82
CA PRO A 5 -17.51 -39.57 -33.93
C PRO A 5 -17.25 -38.12 -33.48
N ARG A 6 -17.75 -37.19 -34.28
CA ARG A 6 -17.73 -35.72 -34.11
C ARG A 6 -18.71 -35.21 -33.02
N GLN A 7 -18.77 -35.79 -31.82
CA GLN A 7 -19.79 -35.37 -30.82
C GLN A 7 -19.28 -34.49 -29.68
N ASP A 8 -17.97 -34.19 -29.57
CA ASP A 8 -17.45 -33.45 -28.37
C ASP A 8 -17.25 -31.93 -28.54
N ALA A 9 -17.34 -31.42 -29.78
CA ALA A 9 -17.09 -29.99 -30.01
C ALA A 9 -18.29 -29.07 -29.59
N SER A 10 -19.50 -29.60 -29.53
CA SER A 10 -20.68 -28.85 -29.13
C SER A 10 -20.86 -28.78 -27.60
N ARG A 11 -20.54 -29.86 -26.89
CA ARG A 11 -20.54 -29.90 -25.42
C ARG A 11 -19.46 -28.98 -24.83
N GLY A 12 -18.27 -28.94 -25.41
CA GLY A 12 -17.20 -28.01 -25.01
C GLY A 12 -17.59 -26.53 -25.17
N ARG A 13 -18.34 -26.19 -26.23
CA ARG A 13 -18.85 -24.81 -26.44
C ARG A 13 -20.05 -24.45 -25.53
N GLN A 14 -20.90 -25.39 -25.16
CA GLN A 14 -21.99 -25.15 -24.21
C GLN A 14 -21.46 -24.99 -22.77
N LEU A 15 -20.47 -25.80 -22.35
CA LEU A 15 -19.82 -25.64 -21.04
C LEU A 15 -18.97 -24.34 -20.95
N ALA A 16 -18.43 -23.85 -22.07
CA ALA A 16 -17.75 -22.56 -22.13
C ALA A 16 -18.70 -21.35 -22.06
N ARG A 17 -20.00 -21.54 -22.43
CA ARG A 17 -21.04 -20.49 -22.33
C ARG A 17 -21.65 -20.35 -20.93
N SER A 18 -21.47 -21.32 -20.04
CA SER A 18 -22.01 -21.30 -18.67
C SER A 18 -21.00 -20.94 -17.59
N ALA A 19 -19.73 -20.64 -17.94
CA ALA A 19 -18.79 -20.13 -16.97
C ALA A 19 -19.19 -18.70 -16.58
N PRO A 20 -19.36 -18.39 -15.27
CA PRO A 20 -19.73 -17.06 -14.83
C PRO A 20 -18.73 -16.02 -15.37
N ASP A 21 -19.26 -14.90 -15.88
CA ASP A 21 -18.43 -13.79 -16.32
C ASP A 21 -17.78 -13.15 -15.08
N LEU A 22 -16.55 -13.58 -14.77
CA LEU A 22 -15.80 -13.11 -13.62
C LEU A 22 -15.57 -11.59 -13.65
N ASP A 23 -15.50 -10.98 -14.84
CA ASP A 23 -15.38 -9.52 -14.96
C ASP A 23 -16.65 -8.81 -14.47
N HIS A 24 -17.83 -9.38 -14.80
CA HIS A 24 -19.12 -8.86 -14.34
C HIS A 24 -19.29 -9.06 -12.83
N PHE A 25 -18.93 -10.25 -12.34
CA PHE A 25 -18.99 -10.56 -10.91
C PHE A 25 -18.09 -9.62 -10.09
N VAL A 26 -16.85 -9.34 -10.51
CA VAL A 26 -15.95 -8.40 -9.84
C VAL A 26 -16.54 -6.99 -9.79
N LYS A 27 -17.22 -6.54 -10.86
CA LYS A 27 -17.87 -5.22 -10.87
C LYS A 27 -18.99 -5.12 -9.82
N ILE A 28 -19.88 -6.13 -9.77
CA ILE A 28 -20.96 -6.18 -8.78
C ILE A 28 -20.37 -6.24 -7.36
N SER A 29 -19.40 -7.13 -7.14
CA SER A 29 -18.74 -7.27 -5.85
C SER A 29 -18.07 -5.98 -5.41
N ALA A 30 -17.50 -5.19 -6.32
CA ALA A 30 -16.91 -3.88 -6.01
C ALA A 30 -17.96 -2.87 -5.53
N ILE A 31 -19.13 -2.84 -6.16
CA ILE A 31 -20.23 -1.95 -5.72
C ILE A 31 -20.71 -2.34 -4.32
N VAL A 32 -20.93 -3.64 -4.10
CA VAL A 32 -21.36 -4.17 -2.80
C VAL A 32 -20.30 -3.90 -1.73
N LEU A 33 -19.02 -4.14 -2.06
CA LEU A 33 -17.90 -3.87 -1.15
C LEU A 33 -17.83 -2.40 -0.76
N LEU A 34 -17.95 -1.48 -1.72
CA LEU A 34 -17.94 -0.04 -1.47
C LEU A 34 -19.08 0.37 -0.53
N ALA A 35 -20.31 -0.09 -0.82
CA ALA A 35 -21.46 0.20 0.03
C ALA A 35 -21.28 -0.35 1.45
N ALA A 36 -20.78 -1.59 1.57
CA ALA A 36 -20.47 -2.21 2.85
C ALA A 36 -19.38 -1.44 3.63
N GLN A 37 -18.28 -1.05 2.95
CA GLN A 37 -17.22 -0.28 3.57
C GLN A 37 -17.70 1.07 4.08
N ILE A 38 -18.49 1.81 3.30
CA ILE A 38 -19.05 3.11 3.74
C ILE A 38 -19.98 2.90 4.94
N TYR A 39 -20.85 1.89 4.89
CA TYR A 39 -21.75 1.58 6.00
C TYR A 39 -20.98 1.21 7.27
N VAL A 40 -20.01 0.30 7.16
CA VAL A 40 -19.15 -0.10 8.29
C VAL A 40 -18.40 1.11 8.82
N ALA A 41 -17.73 1.86 7.94
CA ALA A 41 -16.93 3.01 8.32
C ALA A 41 -17.76 4.07 9.07
N TYR A 42 -18.96 4.37 8.63
CA TYR A 42 -19.88 5.30 9.30
C TYR A 42 -20.20 4.88 10.75
N ASN A 43 -20.30 3.58 11.00
CA ASN A 43 -20.62 3.04 12.31
C ASN A 43 -19.41 2.85 13.25
N ILE A 44 -18.18 2.83 12.69
CA ILE A 44 -16.97 2.56 13.47
C ILE A 44 -15.93 3.69 13.44
N TYR A 45 -16.17 4.81 12.72
CA TYR A 45 -15.17 5.88 12.68
C TYR A 45 -14.97 6.52 14.07
N PHE A 46 -13.82 7.11 14.27
CA PHE A 46 -13.42 7.77 15.49
C PHE A 46 -12.43 8.89 15.17
N PHE A 47 -12.20 9.79 16.12
CA PHE A 47 -11.20 10.84 15.99
C PHE A 47 -9.82 10.27 16.33
N THR A 48 -9.03 9.98 15.29
CA THR A 48 -7.71 9.37 15.45
C THR A 48 -6.71 10.29 16.17
N GLY A 49 -5.66 9.70 16.71
CA GLY A 49 -4.56 10.38 17.39
C GLY A 49 -3.34 10.65 16.48
N TRP A 50 -2.17 10.77 17.07
CA TRP A 50 -0.82 10.99 16.50
C TRP A 50 -0.81 11.97 15.30
N ASP A 51 0.07 11.81 14.32
CA ASP A 51 0.23 12.73 13.19
C ASP A 51 -1.05 12.94 12.37
N ALA A 52 -1.86 11.89 12.23
CA ALA A 52 -3.13 11.98 11.50
C ALA A 52 -4.07 13.02 12.13
N LYS A 53 -4.13 13.10 13.48
CA LYS A 53 -4.90 14.15 14.19
C LYS A 53 -4.36 15.53 13.85
N GLY A 54 -3.04 15.71 13.86
CA GLY A 54 -2.40 17.00 13.57
C GLY A 54 -2.70 17.48 12.14
N VAL A 55 -2.58 16.59 11.15
CA VAL A 55 -2.85 16.90 9.75
C VAL A 55 -4.33 17.27 9.57
N PHE A 56 -5.25 16.48 10.12
CA PHE A 56 -6.67 16.70 10.00
C PHE A 56 -7.14 17.99 10.71
N ALA A 57 -6.66 18.25 11.92
CA ALA A 57 -6.99 19.48 12.64
C ALA A 57 -6.52 20.73 11.87
N THR A 58 -5.34 20.66 11.26
CA THR A 58 -4.86 21.72 10.36
C THR A 58 -5.74 21.90 9.14
N ALA A 59 -6.14 20.80 8.51
CA ALA A 59 -7.04 20.86 7.36
C ALA A 59 -8.39 21.51 7.73
N GLN A 60 -8.95 21.19 8.91
CA GLN A 60 -10.17 21.80 9.42
C GLN A 60 -9.99 23.31 9.68
N ALA A 61 -8.91 23.72 10.36
CA ALA A 61 -8.61 25.13 10.62
C ALA A 61 -8.47 25.95 9.34
N ILE A 62 -7.75 25.42 8.34
CA ILE A 62 -7.61 26.05 7.02
C ILE A 62 -8.98 26.22 6.33
N VAL A 63 -9.85 25.23 6.42
CA VAL A 63 -11.18 25.28 5.80
C VAL A 63 -12.12 26.23 6.56
N ALA A 64 -11.96 26.34 7.89
CA ALA A 64 -12.67 27.31 8.74
C ALA A 64 -12.17 28.76 8.54
N GLY A 65 -11.04 28.97 7.88
CA GLY A 65 -10.46 30.30 7.71
C GLY A 65 -9.61 30.76 8.89
N GLU A 66 -9.09 29.85 9.68
CA GLU A 66 -8.23 30.08 10.85
C GLU A 66 -6.74 29.79 10.50
N PRO A 67 -6.05 30.69 9.78
CA PRO A 67 -4.75 30.36 9.17
C PRO A 67 -3.58 30.22 10.16
N ASP A 68 -3.70 30.72 11.37
CA ASP A 68 -2.56 30.83 12.30
C ASP A 68 -2.31 29.59 13.18
N VAL A 69 -3.06 28.51 12.96
CA VAL A 69 -3.16 27.43 13.96
C VAL A 69 -2.01 26.43 13.91
N VAL A 70 -1.22 26.31 12.83
CA VAL A 70 -0.30 25.17 12.81
C VAL A 70 0.93 25.29 11.92
N HIS A 71 2.03 25.68 12.47
CA HIS A 71 3.31 25.61 11.74
C HIS A 71 4.25 24.54 12.30
N TYR A 72 4.16 24.19 13.57
CA TYR A 72 5.16 23.42 14.28
C TYR A 72 5.25 21.95 13.82
N ALA A 73 4.12 21.25 13.74
CA ALA A 73 4.11 19.83 13.39
C ALA A 73 4.58 19.57 11.94
N PHE A 74 4.25 20.49 11.01
CA PHE A 74 4.67 20.38 9.61
C PHE A 74 6.14 20.76 9.40
N SER A 75 6.71 21.62 10.23
CA SER A 75 8.16 21.91 10.20
C SER A 75 8.96 20.65 10.53
N SER A 76 8.54 19.88 11.54
CA SER A 76 9.22 18.62 11.90
C SER A 76 9.00 17.51 10.84
N TYR A 77 7.78 17.39 10.31
CA TYR A 77 7.41 16.32 9.36
C TYR A 77 6.79 16.87 8.06
N PRO A 78 7.57 17.58 7.23
CA PRO A 78 7.05 18.25 6.01
C PRO A 78 6.55 17.29 4.94
N ASN A 79 6.83 15.99 5.05
CA ASN A 79 6.27 14.93 4.20
C ASN A 79 4.74 14.80 4.34
N ASN A 80 4.13 15.30 5.41
CA ASN A 80 2.68 15.29 5.62
C ASN A 80 1.93 16.35 4.80
N ARG A 81 2.63 17.32 4.16
CA ARG A 81 1.99 18.39 3.36
C ARG A 81 1.12 17.85 2.24
N GLY A 82 1.56 16.82 1.53
CA GLY A 82 0.77 16.23 0.45
C GLY A 82 -0.56 15.63 0.96
N THR A 83 -0.53 14.97 2.11
CA THR A 83 -1.74 14.46 2.77
C THR A 83 -2.66 15.61 3.18
N LEU A 84 -2.12 16.67 3.80
CA LEU A 84 -2.86 17.88 4.16
C LEU A 84 -3.60 18.48 2.96
N LEU A 85 -2.92 18.64 1.81
CA LEU A 85 -3.54 19.20 0.62
C LEU A 85 -4.72 18.36 0.13
N VAL A 86 -4.58 17.02 0.17
CA VAL A 86 -5.68 16.11 -0.18
C VAL A 86 -6.86 16.29 0.79
N GLU A 87 -6.60 16.34 2.09
CA GLU A 87 -7.64 16.51 3.11
C GLU A 87 -8.36 17.86 2.99
N VAL A 88 -7.64 18.95 2.78
CA VAL A 88 -8.23 20.29 2.55
C VAL A 88 -9.18 20.29 1.34
N VAL A 89 -8.75 19.65 0.23
CA VAL A 89 -9.58 19.55 -0.97
C VAL A 89 -10.85 18.74 -0.68
N LEU A 90 -10.72 17.58 -0.03
CA LEU A 90 -11.85 16.70 0.28
C LEU A 90 -12.84 17.36 1.24
N LEU A 91 -12.35 18.06 2.28
CA LEU A 91 -13.19 18.81 3.21
C LEU A 91 -13.94 19.94 2.50
N ARG A 92 -13.26 20.74 1.67
CA ARG A 92 -13.91 21.83 0.90
C ARG A 92 -15.00 21.30 -0.03
N LEU A 93 -14.72 20.19 -0.72
CA LEU A 93 -15.71 19.54 -1.60
C LEU A 93 -16.88 19.00 -0.79
N GLY A 94 -16.62 18.29 0.31
CA GLY A 94 -17.67 17.74 1.15
C GLY A 94 -18.59 18.80 1.76
N ILE A 95 -18.03 19.89 2.27
CA ILE A 95 -18.82 21.02 2.80
C ILE A 95 -19.63 21.69 1.68
N ARG A 96 -19.02 21.90 0.49
CA ARG A 96 -19.73 22.50 -0.65
C ARG A 96 -20.96 21.69 -1.08
N PHE A 97 -20.89 20.38 -0.97
CA PHE A 97 -21.99 19.48 -1.33
C PHE A 97 -22.91 19.11 -0.15
N GLY A 98 -22.64 19.60 1.05
CA GLY A 98 -23.45 19.33 2.25
C GLY A 98 -23.51 17.84 2.60
N MET A 99 -22.41 17.09 2.37
CA MET A 99 -22.42 15.63 2.50
C MET A 99 -22.51 15.16 3.95
N PHE A 100 -21.85 15.85 4.88
CA PHE A 100 -21.77 15.50 6.30
C PHE A 100 -21.80 16.73 7.19
N THR A 101 -22.21 16.55 8.46
CA THR A 101 -22.15 17.61 9.45
C THR A 101 -20.71 17.93 9.88
N PRO A 102 -20.45 19.07 10.52
CA PRO A 102 -19.12 19.39 11.06
C PRO A 102 -18.57 18.31 12.00
N GLU A 103 -19.42 17.67 12.81
CA GLU A 103 -19.05 16.58 13.72
C GLU A 103 -18.69 15.31 12.95
N GLN A 104 -19.20 15.16 11.74
CA GLN A 104 -18.92 14.04 10.84
C GLN A 104 -17.82 14.36 9.80
N ALA A 105 -17.10 15.47 9.98
CA ALA A 105 -16.07 15.93 9.03
C ALA A 105 -15.06 14.83 8.59
N PRO A 106 -14.60 13.89 9.46
CA PRO A 106 -13.73 12.80 9.02
C PRO A 106 -14.33 11.95 7.91
N MET A 107 -15.66 11.80 7.86
CA MET A 107 -16.33 10.96 6.86
C MET A 107 -16.11 11.41 5.41
N HIS A 108 -15.83 12.70 5.16
CA HIS A 108 -15.48 13.16 3.81
C HIS A 108 -14.23 12.48 3.27
N ILE A 109 -13.22 12.27 4.12
CA ILE A 109 -11.96 11.61 3.75
C ILE A 109 -12.13 10.10 3.81
N ILE A 110 -12.87 9.58 4.79
CA ILE A 110 -13.11 8.14 4.97
C ILE A 110 -13.86 7.55 3.78
N VAL A 111 -14.89 8.22 3.25
CA VAL A 111 -15.59 7.77 2.02
C VAL A 111 -14.63 7.72 0.84
N PHE A 112 -13.74 8.70 0.72
CA PHE A 112 -12.69 8.66 -0.31
C PHE A 112 -11.74 7.49 -0.12
N ASN A 113 -11.32 7.20 1.12
CA ASN A 113 -10.51 6.00 1.41
C ASN A 113 -11.22 4.70 1.02
N CYS A 114 -12.53 4.58 1.29
CA CYS A 114 -13.33 3.42 0.87
C CYS A 114 -13.35 3.27 -0.66
N LEU A 115 -13.46 4.38 -1.41
CA LEU A 115 -13.35 4.38 -2.87
C LEU A 115 -11.98 3.90 -3.34
N LEU A 116 -10.89 4.42 -2.76
CA LEU A 116 -9.52 4.03 -3.11
C LEU A 116 -9.26 2.56 -2.78
N ASN A 117 -9.73 2.09 -1.62
CA ASN A 117 -9.60 0.71 -1.17
C ASN A 117 -10.33 -0.26 -2.13
N THR A 118 -11.59 0.02 -2.44
CA THR A 118 -12.36 -0.77 -3.40
C THR A 118 -11.71 -0.76 -4.79
N ALA A 119 -11.25 0.39 -5.26
CA ALA A 119 -10.54 0.52 -6.53
C ALA A 119 -9.22 -0.28 -6.53
N ALA A 120 -8.49 -0.30 -5.41
CA ALA A 120 -7.28 -1.11 -5.27
C ALA A 120 -7.59 -2.61 -5.38
N CYS A 121 -8.66 -3.12 -4.77
CA CYS A 121 -9.12 -4.51 -4.93
C CYS A 121 -9.43 -4.84 -6.40
N VAL A 122 -10.12 -3.96 -7.12
CA VAL A 122 -10.40 -4.13 -8.56
C VAL A 122 -9.11 -4.09 -9.38
N LEU A 123 -8.16 -3.21 -9.05
CA LEU A 123 -6.86 -3.13 -9.73
C LEU A 123 -6.00 -4.37 -9.48
N VAL A 124 -6.11 -5.02 -8.32
CA VAL A 124 -5.49 -6.34 -8.08
C VAL A 124 -5.99 -7.35 -9.11
N TYR A 125 -7.32 -7.47 -9.26
CA TYR A 125 -7.89 -8.37 -10.27
C TYR A 125 -7.40 -8.04 -11.68
N ARG A 126 -7.51 -6.76 -12.08
CA ARG A 126 -7.10 -6.31 -13.41
C ARG A 126 -5.62 -6.53 -13.68
N SER A 127 -4.76 -6.21 -12.72
CA SER A 127 -3.31 -6.40 -12.83
C SER A 127 -2.92 -7.88 -12.89
N ALA A 128 -3.52 -8.70 -12.04
CA ALA A 128 -3.31 -10.14 -12.05
C ALA A 128 -3.79 -10.78 -13.36
N ALA A 129 -4.95 -10.37 -13.90
CA ALA A 129 -5.47 -10.87 -15.16
C ALA A 129 -4.60 -10.55 -16.39
N LEU A 130 -3.66 -9.59 -16.28
CA LEU A 130 -2.62 -9.36 -17.31
C LEU A 130 -1.52 -10.41 -17.30
N LEU A 131 -1.37 -11.17 -16.21
CA LEU A 131 -0.21 -12.05 -15.94
C LEU A 131 -0.60 -13.52 -15.81
N VAL A 132 -1.81 -13.78 -15.33
CA VAL A 132 -2.30 -15.13 -14.99
C VAL A 132 -3.73 -15.35 -15.51
N SER A 133 -4.26 -16.58 -15.31
CA SER A 133 -5.65 -16.89 -15.66
C SER A 133 -6.66 -16.05 -14.88
N LYS A 134 -7.83 -15.76 -15.46
CA LYS A 134 -8.92 -15.03 -14.77
C LYS A 134 -9.32 -15.69 -13.44
N LYS A 135 -9.27 -17.02 -13.33
CA LYS A 135 -9.56 -17.75 -12.07
C LYS A 135 -8.52 -17.43 -10.98
N SER A 136 -7.23 -17.41 -11.33
CA SER A 136 -6.17 -17.03 -10.37
C SER A 136 -6.23 -15.55 -10.02
N ALA A 137 -6.56 -14.69 -10.99
CA ALA A 137 -6.78 -13.27 -10.75
C ALA A 137 -7.98 -13.01 -9.82
N PHE A 138 -9.06 -13.78 -9.98
CA PHE A 138 -10.22 -13.72 -9.10
C PHE A 138 -9.90 -14.18 -7.67
N ALA A 139 -9.11 -15.25 -7.51
CA ALA A 139 -8.63 -15.66 -6.20
C ALA A 139 -7.79 -14.54 -5.51
N ALA A 140 -6.94 -13.83 -6.27
CA ALA A 140 -6.20 -12.69 -5.72
C ALA A 140 -7.13 -11.51 -5.35
N PHE A 141 -8.21 -11.27 -6.10
CA PHE A 141 -9.25 -10.32 -5.73
C PHE A 141 -9.89 -10.67 -4.38
N LEU A 142 -10.25 -11.93 -4.18
CA LEU A 142 -10.83 -12.38 -2.91
C LEU A 142 -9.84 -12.22 -1.74
N LEU A 143 -8.56 -12.53 -1.95
CA LEU A 143 -7.51 -12.28 -0.96
C LEU A 143 -7.36 -10.77 -0.65
N ALA A 144 -7.43 -9.92 -1.68
CA ALA A 144 -7.41 -8.47 -1.49
C ALA A 144 -8.63 -7.99 -0.71
N VAL A 145 -9.83 -8.49 -1.02
CA VAL A 145 -11.04 -8.18 -0.24
C VAL A 145 -10.87 -8.61 1.22
N ALA A 146 -10.33 -9.80 1.48
CA ALA A 146 -10.12 -10.28 2.84
C ALA A 146 -9.05 -9.49 3.62
N ALA A 147 -7.96 -9.06 2.95
CA ALA A 147 -6.85 -8.38 3.62
C ALA A 147 -7.02 -6.85 3.75
N ILE A 148 -7.55 -6.19 2.68
CA ILE A 148 -7.72 -4.74 2.65
C ILE A 148 -9.18 -4.33 2.55
N GLY A 149 -10.03 -5.09 1.85
CA GLY A 149 -11.44 -4.77 1.68
C GLY A 149 -12.24 -4.81 2.99
N THR A 150 -11.87 -5.69 3.92
CA THR A 150 -12.45 -5.80 5.27
C THR A 150 -11.62 -5.07 6.33
N SER A 151 -10.52 -4.41 5.93
CA SER A 151 -9.62 -3.76 6.89
C SER A 151 -10.21 -2.46 7.42
N PRO A 152 -10.18 -2.25 8.74
CA PRO A 152 -10.60 -0.99 9.33
C PRO A 152 -9.67 0.18 9.04
N TRP A 153 -8.50 -0.04 8.44
CA TRP A 153 -7.58 1.04 8.05
C TRP A 153 -8.22 2.09 7.13
N SER A 154 -9.33 1.76 6.46
CA SER A 154 -10.09 2.73 5.65
C SER A 154 -10.66 3.90 6.48
N VAL A 155 -10.89 3.73 7.80
CA VAL A 155 -11.38 4.83 8.66
C VAL A 155 -10.27 5.78 9.12
N ILE A 156 -9.01 5.45 8.84
CA ILE A 156 -7.87 6.31 9.17
C ILE A 156 -7.66 7.32 8.04
N TYR A 157 -7.94 8.57 8.30
CA TYR A 157 -7.75 9.69 7.37
C TYR A 157 -6.28 10.15 7.38
N TYR A 158 -5.40 9.31 6.79
CA TYR A 158 -3.97 9.54 6.74
C TYR A 158 -3.33 8.90 5.49
N SER A 159 -2.05 9.18 5.29
CA SER A 159 -1.29 8.76 4.10
C SER A 159 -1.28 7.26 3.82
N ASP A 160 -1.46 6.39 4.83
CA ASP A 160 -1.51 4.93 4.65
C ASP A 160 -2.72 4.48 3.83
N ALA A 161 -3.90 5.01 4.15
CA ALA A 161 -5.14 4.68 3.44
C ALA A 161 -5.19 5.36 2.05
N ILE A 162 -4.80 6.64 1.97
CA ILE A 162 -4.74 7.39 0.70
C ILE A 162 -3.68 6.79 -0.23
N GLY A 163 -2.54 6.36 0.32
CA GLY A 163 -1.40 5.81 -0.42
C GLY A 163 -1.63 4.45 -1.06
N LEU A 164 -2.59 3.68 -0.55
CA LEU A 164 -2.83 2.27 -0.90
C LEU A 164 -2.95 2.01 -2.40
N ILE A 165 -3.60 2.91 -3.14
CA ILE A 165 -3.90 2.70 -4.56
C ILE A 165 -2.71 2.93 -5.48
N PHE A 166 -1.76 3.80 -5.11
CA PHE A 166 -0.76 4.31 -6.06
C PHE A 166 0.20 3.24 -6.59
N PRO A 167 0.80 2.34 -5.77
CA PRO A 167 1.70 1.33 -6.30
C PRO A 167 1.02 0.41 -7.32
N ILE A 168 -0.20 -0.05 -7.02
CA ILE A 168 -0.92 -0.96 -7.92
C ILE A 168 -1.46 -0.26 -9.16
N ALA A 169 -1.94 0.99 -9.04
CA ALA A 169 -2.39 1.79 -10.18
C ALA A 169 -1.22 2.15 -11.12
N GLY A 170 -0.08 2.56 -10.54
CA GLY A 170 1.15 2.80 -11.28
C GLY A 170 1.61 1.55 -12.05
N PHE A 171 1.63 0.40 -11.37
CA PHE A 171 1.95 -0.87 -12.02
C PHE A 171 0.95 -1.23 -13.14
N TYR A 172 -0.35 -1.09 -12.92
CA TYR A 172 -1.37 -1.38 -13.93
C TYR A 172 -1.18 -0.53 -15.18
N LEU A 173 -1.02 0.79 -15.03
CA LEU A 173 -0.77 1.72 -16.14
C LEU A 173 0.51 1.38 -16.91
N PHE A 174 1.57 0.97 -16.20
CA PHE A 174 2.81 0.51 -16.83
C PHE A 174 2.62 -0.80 -17.61
N ALA A 175 1.85 -1.75 -17.08
CA ALA A 175 1.76 -3.13 -17.55
C ALA A 175 0.66 -3.33 -18.59
N VAL A 176 -0.41 -2.50 -18.60
CA VAL A 176 -1.58 -2.70 -19.49
C VAL A 176 -1.17 -2.64 -20.95
N PRO A 177 -1.53 -3.66 -21.77
CA PRO A 177 -1.25 -3.65 -23.20
C PRO A 177 -2.27 -2.78 -23.92
N VAL A 178 -1.81 -1.80 -24.70
CA VAL A 178 -2.67 -0.93 -25.50
C VAL A 178 -2.26 -1.03 -26.97
N LYS A 179 -3.24 -1.21 -27.88
CA LYS A 179 -2.97 -1.37 -29.31
C LYS A 179 -2.37 -0.10 -29.95
N LYS A 180 -2.89 1.08 -29.59
CA LYS A 180 -2.43 2.35 -30.14
C LYS A 180 -1.16 2.81 -29.42
N ARG A 181 -0.06 3.02 -30.18
CA ARG A 181 1.27 3.36 -29.64
C ARG A 181 1.27 4.64 -28.79
N HIS A 182 0.58 5.70 -29.23
CA HIS A 182 0.50 6.95 -28.46
C HIS A 182 -0.21 6.76 -27.12
N VAL A 183 -1.30 5.97 -27.08
CA VAL A 183 -2.01 5.65 -25.83
C VAL A 183 -1.14 4.81 -24.90
N GLN A 184 -0.35 3.86 -25.44
CA GLN A 184 0.60 3.09 -24.63
C GLN A 184 1.69 3.98 -24.00
N ILE A 185 2.16 5.00 -24.74
CA ILE A 185 3.12 5.99 -24.24
C ILE A 185 2.45 6.85 -23.15
N ALA A 186 1.23 7.33 -23.40
CA ALA A 186 0.47 8.10 -22.42
C ALA A 186 0.23 7.33 -21.11
N CYS A 187 -0.17 6.04 -21.17
CA CYS A 187 -0.33 5.19 -19.97
C CYS A 187 0.98 5.07 -19.18
N ARG A 188 2.12 4.90 -19.85
CA ARG A 188 3.42 4.81 -19.18
C ARG A 188 3.85 6.13 -18.57
N ALA A 189 3.64 7.25 -19.26
CA ALA A 189 3.89 8.58 -18.72
C ALA A 189 2.99 8.85 -17.50
N ALA A 190 1.69 8.54 -17.60
CA ALA A 190 0.75 8.64 -16.49
C ALA A 190 1.17 7.78 -15.27
N SER A 191 1.72 6.58 -15.51
CA SER A 191 2.29 5.74 -14.44
C SER A 191 3.43 6.45 -13.71
N VAL A 192 4.37 7.07 -14.46
CA VAL A 192 5.51 7.80 -13.89
C VAL A 192 5.01 9.02 -13.11
N VAL A 193 4.15 9.83 -13.72
CA VAL A 193 3.58 11.04 -13.09
C VAL A 193 2.83 10.67 -11.80
N LEU A 194 1.96 9.65 -11.85
CA LEU A 194 1.19 9.20 -10.68
C LEU A 194 2.11 8.82 -9.51
N LEU A 195 3.15 8.02 -9.78
CA LEU A 195 4.07 7.55 -8.74
C LEU A 195 4.98 8.67 -8.21
N CYS A 196 5.37 9.63 -9.05
CA CYS A 196 6.09 10.83 -8.61
C CYS A 196 5.22 11.72 -7.70
N CYS A 197 3.96 11.97 -8.09
CA CYS A 197 3.04 12.77 -7.27
C CYS A 197 2.72 12.06 -5.95
N SER A 198 2.55 10.74 -5.94
CA SER A 198 2.26 9.97 -4.74
C SER A 198 3.41 9.98 -3.71
N TYR A 199 4.64 10.27 -4.13
CA TYR A 199 5.78 10.46 -3.23
C TYR A 199 5.50 11.55 -2.17
N PHE A 200 4.81 12.62 -2.55
CA PHE A 200 4.46 13.72 -1.65
C PHE A 200 3.31 13.40 -0.69
N ILE A 201 2.60 12.30 -0.90
CA ILE A 201 1.57 11.77 0.01
C ILE A 201 2.19 10.72 0.92
N LYS A 202 2.89 9.74 0.31
CA LYS A 202 3.58 8.66 1.02
C LYS A 202 4.86 8.27 0.25
N PRO A 203 6.04 8.59 0.77
CA PRO A 203 7.32 8.38 0.07
C PRO A 203 7.54 6.94 -0.42
N GLN A 204 7.08 5.93 0.34
CA GLN A 204 7.21 4.53 -0.04
C GLN A 204 6.54 4.20 -1.38
N CYS A 205 5.53 4.96 -1.83
CA CYS A 205 4.90 4.75 -3.15
C CYS A 205 5.90 4.88 -4.30
N ALA A 206 6.96 5.69 -4.14
CA ALA A 206 8.02 5.84 -5.15
C ALA A 206 8.87 4.58 -5.35
N ILE A 207 8.87 3.63 -4.41
CA ILE A 207 9.62 2.38 -4.55
C ILE A 207 9.15 1.57 -5.77
N MET A 208 7.85 1.63 -6.10
CA MET A 208 7.34 1.03 -7.33
C MET A 208 7.95 1.67 -8.59
N LEU A 209 8.11 3.00 -8.62
CA LEU A 209 8.76 3.71 -9.72
C LEU A 209 10.23 3.30 -9.83
N ILE A 210 10.96 3.26 -8.71
CA ILE A 210 12.35 2.83 -8.66
C ILE A 210 12.50 1.40 -9.22
N ALA A 211 11.64 0.47 -8.80
CA ALA A 211 11.62 -0.90 -9.30
C ALA A 211 11.37 -0.96 -10.82
N MET A 212 10.41 -0.17 -11.32
CA MET A 212 10.13 -0.07 -12.76
C MET A 212 11.33 0.47 -13.54
N MET A 213 12.02 1.49 -13.04
CA MET A 213 13.19 2.10 -13.67
C MET A 213 14.37 1.13 -13.68
N LEU A 214 14.66 0.46 -12.56
CA LEU A 214 15.75 -0.50 -12.46
C LEU A 214 15.54 -1.71 -13.38
N VAL A 215 14.34 -2.29 -13.42
CA VAL A 215 14.00 -3.37 -14.33
C VAL A 215 14.10 -2.91 -15.79
N GLN A 216 13.61 -1.68 -16.10
CA GLN A 216 13.74 -1.14 -17.44
C GLN A 216 15.22 -0.94 -17.84
N ALA A 217 16.06 -0.45 -16.91
CA ALA A 217 17.50 -0.29 -17.12
C ALA A 217 18.19 -1.64 -17.37
N ALA A 218 17.94 -2.64 -16.54
CA ALA A 218 18.49 -3.99 -16.70
C ALA A 218 18.13 -4.61 -18.06
N TYR A 219 16.85 -4.47 -18.49
CA TYR A 219 16.45 -4.96 -19.82
C TYR A 219 17.06 -4.15 -20.96
N THR A 220 17.31 -2.85 -20.78
CA THR A 220 17.97 -1.99 -21.78
C THR A 220 19.44 -2.39 -21.93
N LEU A 221 20.14 -2.66 -20.83
CA LEU A 221 21.53 -3.09 -20.82
C LEU A 221 21.68 -4.51 -21.38
N GLY A 222 20.75 -5.42 -21.07
CA GLY A 222 20.76 -6.80 -21.58
C GLY A 222 20.47 -6.92 -23.08
N LYS A 223 19.75 -5.96 -23.68
CA LYS A 223 19.44 -5.87 -25.11
C LYS A 223 19.56 -4.42 -25.57
N PRO A 224 20.77 -3.90 -25.74
CA PRO A 224 20.98 -2.49 -26.02
C PRO A 224 20.43 -2.11 -27.39
N SER A 225 19.67 -1.01 -27.43
CA SER A 225 19.21 -0.38 -28.67
C SER A 225 18.99 1.12 -28.42
N ARG A 226 19.23 1.95 -29.44
CA ARG A 226 18.99 3.40 -29.35
C ARG A 226 17.57 3.71 -28.84
N ARG A 227 16.57 2.94 -29.28
CA ARG A 227 15.17 3.12 -28.87
C ARG A 227 14.96 2.76 -27.39
N SER A 228 15.64 1.75 -26.83
CA SER A 228 15.50 1.38 -25.43
C SER A 228 16.16 2.40 -24.51
N PHE A 229 17.32 2.95 -24.87
CA PHE A 229 17.98 4.03 -24.15
C PHE A 229 17.14 5.32 -24.18
N LEU A 230 16.60 5.71 -25.35
CA LEU A 230 15.71 6.87 -25.46
C LEU A 230 14.46 6.73 -24.58
N ARG A 231 13.87 5.54 -24.48
CA ARG A 231 12.70 5.29 -23.60
C ARG A 231 13.07 5.39 -22.13
N LEU A 232 14.23 4.84 -21.74
CA LEU A 232 14.72 4.95 -20.37
C LEU A 232 15.02 6.41 -20.00
N GLY A 233 15.73 7.12 -20.88
CA GLY A 233 16.03 8.55 -20.69
C GLY A 233 14.77 9.42 -20.63
N ALA A 234 13.79 9.18 -21.52
CA ALA A 234 12.52 9.90 -21.50
C ALA A 234 11.72 9.62 -20.21
N ALA A 235 11.73 8.39 -19.70
CA ALA A 235 11.07 8.07 -18.44
C ALA A 235 11.78 8.73 -17.23
N ALA A 236 13.12 8.74 -17.22
CA ALA A 236 13.90 9.42 -16.20
C ALA A 236 13.70 10.95 -16.24
N ALA A 237 13.70 11.55 -17.43
CA ALA A 237 13.41 12.98 -17.59
C ALA A 237 11.97 13.32 -17.14
N CYS A 238 10.99 12.50 -17.52
CA CYS A 238 9.61 12.66 -17.08
C CYS A 238 9.52 12.58 -15.53
N ALA A 239 10.19 11.64 -14.89
CA ALA A 239 10.23 11.53 -13.44
C ALA A 239 10.87 12.76 -12.78
N ALA A 240 12.03 13.19 -13.26
CA ALA A 240 12.73 14.36 -12.72
C ALA A 240 11.88 15.63 -12.83
N VAL A 241 11.34 15.90 -14.03
CA VAL A 241 10.47 17.07 -14.26
C VAL A 241 9.23 17.01 -13.37
N THR A 242 8.60 15.84 -13.25
CA THR A 242 7.40 15.68 -12.42
C THR A 242 7.71 15.88 -10.94
N LEU A 243 8.81 15.33 -10.42
CA LEU A 243 9.20 15.50 -9.02
C LEU A 243 9.47 16.95 -8.69
N ILE A 244 10.20 17.68 -9.55
CA ILE A 244 10.47 19.10 -9.37
C ILE A 244 9.16 19.91 -9.41
N ALA A 245 8.33 19.71 -10.44
CA ALA A 245 7.08 20.42 -10.60
C ALA A 245 6.07 20.13 -9.48
N ALA A 246 5.93 18.86 -9.09
CA ALA A 246 5.03 18.46 -7.99
C ALA A 246 5.55 18.97 -6.64
N GLY A 247 6.86 18.94 -6.40
CA GLY A 247 7.47 19.53 -5.20
C GLY A 247 7.18 21.01 -5.08
N ALA A 248 7.46 21.78 -6.14
CA ALA A 248 7.15 23.22 -6.19
C ALA A 248 5.65 23.51 -6.04
N ALA A 249 4.78 22.66 -6.63
CA ALA A 249 3.33 22.82 -6.49
C ALA A 249 2.85 22.56 -5.05
N VAL A 250 3.37 21.52 -4.39
CA VAL A 250 3.04 21.21 -2.97
C VAL A 250 3.53 22.34 -2.06
N GLU A 251 4.74 22.85 -2.28
CA GLU A 251 5.29 23.97 -1.51
C GLU A 251 4.43 25.23 -1.67
N GLN A 252 4.23 25.67 -2.91
CA GLN A 252 3.42 26.86 -3.20
C GLN A 252 1.97 26.73 -2.69
N ALA A 253 1.35 25.54 -2.82
CA ALA A 253 0.01 25.32 -2.32
C ALA A 253 -0.04 25.38 -0.78
N SER A 254 0.96 24.81 -0.11
CA SER A 254 1.07 24.86 1.36
C SER A 254 1.25 26.30 1.86
N GLU A 255 2.13 27.08 1.23
CA GLU A 255 2.36 28.50 1.56
C GLU A 255 1.08 29.34 1.38
N ARG A 256 0.34 29.13 0.29
CA ARG A 256 -0.96 29.81 0.04
C ARG A 256 -2.02 29.44 1.08
N LEU A 257 -1.90 28.30 1.73
CA LEU A 257 -2.75 27.87 2.83
C LEU A 257 -2.23 28.33 4.21
N GLY A 258 -1.17 29.13 4.25
CA GLY A 258 -0.58 29.65 5.48
C GLY A 258 0.35 28.68 6.20
N VAL A 259 0.65 27.50 5.62
CA VAL A 259 1.57 26.52 6.20
C VAL A 259 3.01 26.92 5.90
N ARG A 260 3.73 27.39 6.91
CA ARG A 260 5.16 27.75 6.84
C ARG A 260 6.01 26.65 7.44
N ILE A 261 7.15 26.37 6.84
CA ILE A 261 8.11 25.37 7.29
C ILE A 261 9.35 26.07 7.86
N GLU A 262 9.71 25.73 9.07
CA GLU A 262 10.98 26.10 9.69
C GLU A 262 11.98 24.98 9.38
N GLU A 263 12.88 25.20 8.42
CA GLU A 263 13.82 24.15 7.94
C GLU A 263 14.70 23.60 9.06
N GLU A 264 15.08 24.43 10.04
CA GLU A 264 15.86 23.99 11.20
C GLU A 264 15.19 22.94 12.07
N ARG A 265 13.86 22.90 12.03
CA ARG A 265 13.08 21.89 12.79
C ARG A 265 12.84 20.60 12.03
N ARG A 266 13.22 20.56 10.76
CA ARG A 266 12.96 19.43 9.88
C ARG A 266 13.67 18.17 10.34
N ILE A 267 12.92 17.14 10.63
CA ILE A 267 13.42 15.80 10.92
C ILE A 267 13.75 15.09 9.59
N GLY A 268 15.00 14.65 9.47
CA GLY A 268 15.55 14.04 8.28
C GLY A 268 15.47 12.50 8.28
N MET A 269 15.98 11.90 7.21
CA MET A 269 16.06 10.44 7.07
C MET A 269 16.97 9.80 8.14
N VAL A 270 17.96 10.55 8.67
CA VAL A 270 18.90 10.08 9.71
C VAL A 270 18.16 9.71 10.99
N HIS A 271 17.13 10.48 11.35
CA HIS A 271 16.27 10.18 12.50
C HIS A 271 15.59 8.80 12.38
N PHE A 272 14.98 8.54 11.25
CA PHE A 272 14.33 7.25 11.00
C PHE A 272 15.34 6.09 10.93
N LEU A 273 16.58 6.35 10.48
CA LEU A 273 17.67 5.39 10.53
C LEU A 273 18.06 5.08 11.98
N LEU A 274 18.25 6.12 12.82
CA LEU A 274 18.55 5.98 14.24
C LEU A 274 17.48 5.16 14.95
N MET A 275 16.21 5.49 14.72
CA MET A 275 15.06 4.79 15.28
C MET A 275 15.01 3.34 14.78
N GLY A 276 15.26 3.10 13.48
CA GLY A 276 15.35 1.79 12.87
C GLY A 276 16.42 0.87 13.47
N LEU A 277 17.46 1.43 14.09
CA LEU A 277 18.54 0.72 14.80
C LEU A 277 18.30 0.60 16.31
N ASN A 278 17.14 1.03 16.82
CA ASN A 278 16.83 0.92 18.24
C ASN A 278 16.42 -0.53 18.59
N THR A 279 17.31 -1.24 19.32
CA THR A 279 17.10 -2.64 19.70
C THR A 279 16.09 -2.82 20.85
N LYS A 280 15.80 -1.75 21.60
CA LYS A 280 14.81 -1.81 22.70
C LYS A 280 13.37 -1.88 22.15
N THR A 281 13.14 -1.25 21.00
CA THR A 281 11.83 -1.21 20.35
C THR A 281 11.75 -2.09 19.10
N ASP A 282 12.80 -2.88 18.83
CA ASP A 282 12.93 -3.68 17.62
C ASP A 282 12.77 -2.84 16.32
N GLY A 283 13.23 -1.58 16.38
CA GLY A 283 13.19 -0.63 15.26
C GLY A 283 11.84 0.05 15.03
N VAL A 284 10.91 -0.08 15.96
CA VAL A 284 9.63 0.65 15.98
C VAL A 284 9.85 2.02 16.61
N TYR A 285 8.84 2.91 16.51
CA TYR A 285 8.84 4.23 17.16
C TYR A 285 9.39 4.18 18.59
N ALA A 286 10.31 5.07 18.88
CA ALA A 286 10.93 5.22 20.19
C ALA A 286 10.87 6.69 20.62
N ARG A 287 10.10 6.95 21.70
CA ARG A 287 9.98 8.31 22.24
C ARG A 287 11.32 8.91 22.65
N GLU A 288 12.22 8.08 23.19
CA GLU A 288 13.58 8.51 23.58
C GLU A 288 14.39 9.06 22.39
N ASP A 289 14.20 8.50 21.19
CA ASP A 289 14.88 8.96 19.97
C ASP A 289 14.29 10.29 19.47
N VAL A 290 12.96 10.47 19.59
CA VAL A 290 12.32 11.74 19.28
C VAL A 290 12.76 12.83 20.25
N GLU A 291 12.78 12.55 21.55
CA GLU A 291 13.27 13.49 22.58
C GLU A 291 14.76 13.82 22.37
N PHE A 292 15.56 12.87 21.88
CA PHE A 292 16.95 13.11 21.52
C PHE A 292 17.07 14.09 20.35
N ALA A 293 16.27 13.90 19.29
CA ALA A 293 16.25 14.78 18.12
C ALA A 293 15.92 16.24 18.46
N PHE A 294 15.00 16.45 19.41
CA PHE A 294 14.56 17.79 19.81
C PHE A 294 15.50 18.51 20.80
N ARG A 295 16.67 17.92 21.13
CA ARG A 295 17.70 18.59 21.96
C ARG A 295 18.58 19.55 21.16
N PHE A 296 18.54 19.49 19.84
CA PHE A 296 19.39 20.26 18.94
C PHE A 296 18.56 21.36 18.26
N ASP A 297 19.13 22.56 18.25
CA ASP A 297 18.46 23.73 17.69
C ASP A 297 18.55 23.77 16.16
N THR A 298 19.66 23.29 15.59
CA THR A 298 19.88 23.28 14.15
C THR A 298 19.72 21.86 13.56
N LYS A 299 19.35 21.81 12.28
CA LYS A 299 19.21 20.57 11.55
C LYS A 299 20.56 19.84 11.38
N GLU A 300 21.63 20.59 11.13
CA GLU A 300 22.98 20.05 10.93
C GLU A 300 23.51 19.39 12.20
N GLU A 301 23.34 20.02 13.35
CA GLU A 301 23.74 19.45 14.66
C GLU A 301 22.95 18.19 14.96
N ARG A 302 21.64 18.21 14.73
CA ARG A 302 20.76 17.06 14.92
C ARG A 302 21.17 15.90 14.04
N ASP A 303 21.26 16.11 12.71
CA ASP A 303 21.61 15.06 11.76
C ASP A 303 22.99 14.45 12.08
N SER A 304 23.98 15.28 12.51
CA SER A 304 25.30 14.81 12.91
C SER A 304 25.28 13.97 14.19
N ALA A 305 24.55 14.42 15.21
CA ALA A 305 24.43 13.70 16.49
C ALA A 305 23.66 12.38 16.32
N GLU A 306 22.58 12.39 15.55
CA GLU A 306 21.79 11.19 15.25
C GLU A 306 22.59 10.18 14.43
N LEU A 307 23.39 10.62 13.46
CA LEU A 307 24.28 9.74 12.68
C LEU A 307 25.35 9.11 13.56
N ALA A 308 25.95 9.87 14.48
CA ALA A 308 26.91 9.35 15.45
C ALA A 308 26.27 8.31 16.37
N ALA A 309 25.08 8.60 16.91
CA ALA A 309 24.34 7.65 17.75
C ALA A 309 23.93 6.38 16.99
N ALA A 310 23.54 6.49 15.72
CA ALA A 310 23.25 5.36 14.85
C ALA A 310 24.47 4.47 14.61
N ALA A 311 25.65 5.10 14.38
CA ALA A 311 26.92 4.39 14.22
C ALA A 311 27.32 3.65 15.51
N GLU A 312 27.14 4.27 16.68
CA GLU A 312 27.38 3.63 17.97
C GLU A 312 26.46 2.44 18.21
N ARG A 313 25.15 2.55 17.92
CA ARG A 313 24.19 1.42 17.98
C ARG A 313 24.65 0.28 17.08
N LEU A 314 25.01 0.56 15.84
CA LEU A 314 25.48 -0.43 14.89
C LEU A 314 26.75 -1.13 15.35
N LYS A 315 27.73 -0.37 15.87
CA LYS A 315 28.98 -0.89 16.45
C LYS A 315 28.72 -1.77 17.66
N ALA A 316 27.84 -1.34 18.58
CA ALA A 316 27.47 -2.10 19.77
C ALA A 316 26.76 -3.43 19.45
N MET A 317 25.92 -3.46 18.41
CA MET A 317 25.27 -4.69 17.97
C MET A 317 26.25 -5.69 17.37
N GLY A 318 27.23 -5.26 16.64
CA GLY A 318 28.10 -6.11 15.82
C GLY A 318 27.32 -6.91 14.77
N PRO A 319 27.98 -7.74 13.95
CA PRO A 319 27.32 -8.45 12.85
C PRO A 319 26.23 -9.43 13.29
N ILE A 320 26.47 -10.16 14.39
CA ILE A 320 25.51 -11.14 14.91
C ILE A 320 24.29 -10.45 15.51
N GLY A 321 24.52 -9.38 16.30
CA GLY A 321 23.45 -8.58 16.90
C GLY A 321 22.60 -7.91 15.83
N LEU A 322 23.21 -7.35 14.79
CA LEU A 322 22.51 -6.80 13.63
C LEU A 322 21.65 -7.84 12.94
N GLY A 323 22.18 -9.04 12.68
CA GLY A 323 21.40 -10.13 12.09
C GLY A 323 20.16 -10.49 12.91
N ARG A 324 20.31 -10.60 14.25
CA ARG A 324 19.18 -10.84 15.17
C ARG A 324 18.17 -9.67 15.12
N HIS A 325 18.63 -8.45 15.12
CA HIS A 325 17.78 -7.26 15.05
C HIS A 325 16.97 -7.22 13.74
N LEU A 326 17.60 -7.50 12.59
CA LEU A 326 16.91 -7.56 11.29
C LEU A 326 15.86 -8.68 11.23
N ILE A 327 16.11 -9.82 11.88
CA ILE A 327 15.10 -10.88 12.00
C ILE A 327 13.89 -10.38 12.82
N LYS A 328 14.12 -9.72 13.95
CA LYS A 328 13.03 -9.16 14.77
C LYS A 328 12.24 -8.10 14.00
N LYS A 329 12.92 -7.19 13.30
CA LYS A 329 12.25 -6.21 12.42
C LYS A 329 11.42 -6.90 11.34
N THR A 330 11.91 -7.98 10.74
CA THR A 330 11.14 -8.77 9.77
C THR A 330 9.85 -9.33 10.40
N LEU A 331 9.91 -9.82 11.64
CA LEU A 331 8.73 -10.26 12.36
C LEU A 331 7.76 -9.09 12.65
N VAL A 332 8.26 -7.94 13.09
CA VAL A 332 7.45 -6.72 13.28
C VAL A 332 6.71 -6.35 12.00
N LEU A 333 7.37 -6.44 10.85
CA LEU A 333 6.77 -6.08 9.56
C LEU A 333 5.72 -7.10 9.10
N PHE A 334 6.04 -8.39 9.14
CA PHE A 334 5.29 -9.41 8.40
C PHE A 334 4.40 -10.32 9.25
N ALA A 335 4.56 -10.37 10.57
CA ALA A 335 3.79 -11.29 11.41
C ALA A 335 2.35 -10.85 11.64
N ASP A 336 2.03 -9.56 11.45
CA ASP A 336 0.70 -9.00 11.74
C ASP A 336 -0.10 -8.70 10.47
N GLY A 337 -1.07 -9.56 10.17
CA GLY A 337 -2.00 -9.38 9.04
C GLY A 337 -3.08 -8.33 9.28
N THR A 338 -3.17 -7.74 10.48
CA THR A 338 -4.00 -6.58 10.76
C THR A 338 -3.27 -5.27 10.46
N PHE A 339 -1.99 -5.35 10.10
CA PHE A 339 -1.13 -4.21 9.79
C PHE A 339 -1.02 -3.22 10.95
N ALA A 340 -0.76 -3.73 12.15
CA ALA A 340 -0.67 -3.00 13.41
C ALA A 340 -1.98 -2.33 13.89
N TRP A 341 -3.13 -2.71 13.34
CA TRP A 341 -4.41 -2.16 13.78
C TRP A 341 -4.62 -2.28 15.28
N GLY A 342 -4.30 -3.45 15.85
CA GLY A 342 -4.43 -3.72 17.27
C GLY A 342 -3.33 -3.10 18.15
N ALA A 343 -2.20 -2.70 17.56
CA ALA A 343 -1.04 -2.20 18.28
C ALA A 343 -0.93 -0.66 18.29
N GLU A 344 -1.70 0.02 17.46
CA GLU A 344 -1.65 1.47 17.35
C GLU A 344 -2.42 2.19 18.50
N GLY A 345 -2.85 1.46 19.53
CA GLY A 345 -3.22 1.97 20.85
C GLY A 345 -4.47 2.84 20.86
N GLU A 346 -4.36 4.07 21.30
CA GLU A 346 -5.40 5.01 21.71
C GLU A 346 -6.41 5.47 20.63
N PHE A 347 -6.50 4.82 19.49
CA PHE A 347 -7.40 5.19 18.39
C PHE A 347 -8.85 5.34 18.83
N TYR A 348 -9.29 4.46 19.75
CA TYR A 348 -10.70 4.36 20.12
C TYR A 348 -11.13 5.27 21.26
N SER A 349 -10.25 6.09 21.79
CA SER A 349 -10.55 6.96 22.95
C SER A 349 -11.55 8.08 22.64
N ARG A 350 -11.79 8.34 21.34
CA ARG A 350 -12.64 9.45 20.89
C ARG A 350 -13.65 8.99 19.86
N VAL A 351 -14.53 8.08 20.28
CA VAL A 351 -15.66 7.64 19.47
C VAL A 351 -16.71 8.75 19.45
N PRO A 352 -17.24 9.15 18.28
CA PRO A 352 -18.36 10.07 18.19
C PRO A 352 -19.58 9.55 18.97
N ALA A 353 -20.37 10.47 19.54
CA ALA A 353 -21.62 10.12 20.20
C ALA A 353 -22.60 9.43 19.23
N GLU A 354 -22.62 9.87 17.98
CA GLU A 354 -23.40 9.29 16.90
C GLU A 354 -22.50 8.62 15.84
N PRO A 355 -22.91 7.51 15.21
CA PRO A 355 -24.17 6.80 15.45
C PRO A 355 -24.15 5.99 16.77
N ASN A 356 -25.26 6.04 17.51
CA ASN A 356 -25.48 5.25 18.73
C ASN A 356 -26.63 4.25 18.51
N THR A 357 -26.34 3.18 17.76
CA THR A 357 -27.29 2.16 17.35
C THR A 357 -26.77 0.77 17.73
N GLU A 358 -27.65 -0.22 17.79
CA GLU A 358 -27.25 -1.64 17.98
C GLU A 358 -26.28 -2.11 16.87
N ALA A 359 -26.48 -1.64 15.64
CA ALA A 359 -25.59 -1.93 14.54
C ALA A 359 -24.19 -1.34 14.76
N ALA A 360 -24.09 -0.10 15.24
CA ALA A 360 -22.81 0.53 15.59
C ALA A 360 -22.12 -0.23 16.72
N ALA A 361 -22.85 -0.59 17.79
CA ALA A 361 -22.32 -1.38 18.89
C ALA A 361 -21.80 -2.76 18.42
N PHE A 362 -22.58 -3.45 17.59
CA PHE A 362 -22.15 -4.71 16.99
C PHE A 362 -20.90 -4.54 16.14
N LEU A 363 -20.86 -3.57 15.22
CA LEU A 363 -19.70 -3.37 14.34
C LEU A 363 -18.46 -2.94 15.14
N ARG A 364 -18.59 -2.07 16.13
CA ARG A 364 -17.48 -1.73 17.04
C ARG A 364 -16.96 -2.96 17.78
N SER A 365 -17.85 -3.90 18.18
CA SER A 365 -17.40 -5.16 18.79
C SER A 365 -16.55 -6.06 17.88
N VAL A 366 -16.70 -5.90 16.56
CA VAL A 366 -15.92 -6.66 15.56
C VAL A 366 -14.63 -5.96 15.18
N PHE A 367 -14.64 -4.62 15.07
CA PHE A 367 -13.54 -3.87 14.47
C PHE A 367 -12.60 -3.20 15.48
N TYR A 368 -13.01 -2.98 16.75
CA TYR A 368 -12.16 -2.35 17.75
C TYR A 368 -11.32 -3.37 18.51
N ASN A 369 -10.07 -2.98 18.82
CA ASN A 369 -9.17 -3.77 19.66
C ASN A 369 -9.05 -3.17 21.07
N ASN A 370 -10.19 -3.02 21.75
CA ASN A 370 -10.26 -2.53 23.12
C ASN A 370 -11.39 -3.28 23.85
N GLU A 371 -11.83 -2.80 25.00
CA GLU A 371 -12.90 -3.41 25.80
C GLU A 371 -14.21 -3.61 25.04
N MET A 372 -14.51 -2.75 24.06
CA MET A 372 -15.67 -2.89 23.16
C MET A 372 -15.52 -4.01 22.16
N GLY A 373 -14.30 -4.41 21.83
CA GLY A 373 -13.94 -5.31 20.72
C GLY A 373 -14.05 -6.80 21.04
N THR A 374 -15.14 -7.24 21.65
CA THR A 374 -15.34 -8.64 22.09
C THR A 374 -15.27 -9.67 20.94
N ARG A 375 -15.50 -9.26 19.71
CA ARG A 375 -15.45 -10.09 18.49
C ARG A 375 -14.25 -9.80 17.59
N TYR A 376 -13.40 -8.85 17.95
CA TYR A 376 -12.18 -8.48 17.19
C TYR A 376 -11.25 -9.67 16.89
N PRO A 377 -11.04 -10.67 17.80
CA PRO A 377 -10.19 -11.81 17.48
C PRO A 377 -10.61 -12.58 16.23
N TYR A 378 -11.90 -12.63 15.88
CA TYR A 378 -12.37 -13.31 14.66
C TYR A 378 -11.96 -12.54 13.40
N LEU A 379 -12.05 -11.20 13.41
CA LEU A 379 -11.58 -10.36 12.32
C LEU A 379 -10.06 -10.48 12.17
N ALA A 380 -9.32 -10.39 13.27
CA ALA A 380 -7.88 -10.53 13.28
C ALA A 380 -7.44 -11.90 12.72
N LEU A 381 -8.11 -12.99 13.12
CA LEU A 381 -7.85 -14.34 12.58
C LEU A 381 -8.06 -14.40 11.07
N LEU A 382 -9.14 -13.80 10.55
CA LEU A 382 -9.40 -13.72 9.12
C LEU A 382 -8.28 -12.99 8.38
N GLN A 383 -7.89 -11.83 8.90
CA GLN A 383 -6.85 -10.98 8.27
C GLN A 383 -5.46 -11.64 8.35
N HIS A 384 -5.09 -12.24 9.48
CA HIS A 384 -3.84 -13.00 9.61
C HIS A 384 -3.80 -14.20 8.66
N THR A 385 -4.90 -14.95 8.53
CA THR A 385 -4.99 -16.10 7.62
C THR A 385 -4.86 -15.65 6.16
N ALA A 386 -5.55 -14.59 5.79
CA ALA A 386 -5.47 -14.02 4.43
C ALA A 386 -4.05 -13.52 4.13
N TRP A 387 -3.43 -12.81 5.07
CA TRP A 387 -2.08 -12.30 4.92
C TRP A 387 -1.04 -13.41 4.80
N LEU A 388 -1.10 -14.43 5.66
CA LEU A 388 -0.23 -15.60 5.57
C LEU A 388 -0.38 -16.32 4.22
N ALA A 389 -1.61 -16.50 3.75
CA ALA A 389 -1.86 -17.09 2.43
C ALA A 389 -1.25 -16.23 1.31
N ILE A 390 -1.42 -14.90 1.38
CA ILE A 390 -0.81 -13.96 0.42
C ILE A 390 0.72 -14.12 0.42
N LEU A 391 1.36 -14.14 1.58
CA LEU A 391 2.81 -14.30 1.70
C LEU A 391 3.30 -15.63 1.14
N LEU A 392 2.68 -16.74 1.52
CA LEU A 392 3.06 -18.08 1.05
C LEU A 392 2.92 -18.21 -0.48
N PHE A 393 1.81 -17.75 -1.04
CA PHE A 393 1.63 -17.75 -2.49
C PHE A 393 2.59 -16.77 -3.18
N SER A 394 2.86 -15.59 -2.61
CA SER A 394 3.83 -14.64 -3.17
C SER A 394 5.23 -15.23 -3.22
N LEU A 395 5.63 -15.98 -2.21
CA LEU A 395 6.90 -16.69 -2.19
C LEU A 395 6.98 -17.73 -3.32
N ALA A 396 5.92 -18.49 -3.57
CA ALA A 396 5.86 -19.46 -4.67
C ALA A 396 6.01 -18.82 -6.06
N ALA A 397 5.71 -17.53 -6.20
CA ALA A 397 5.96 -16.82 -7.45
C ALA A 397 7.44 -16.82 -7.86
N VAL A 398 8.37 -16.90 -6.91
CA VAL A 398 9.83 -16.92 -7.19
C VAL A 398 10.20 -18.09 -8.11
N CYS A 399 9.54 -19.24 -7.95
CA CYS A 399 9.82 -20.47 -8.74
C CYS A 399 9.44 -20.36 -10.22
N GLY A 400 8.67 -19.37 -10.63
CA GLY A 400 8.23 -19.20 -12.02
C GLY A 400 9.28 -18.51 -12.90
N ARG A 401 9.10 -18.63 -14.24
CA ARG A 401 9.99 -17.96 -15.21
C ARG A 401 10.03 -16.45 -15.01
N GLY A 402 11.21 -15.87 -15.24
CA GLY A 402 11.41 -14.42 -15.21
C GLY A 402 10.64 -13.73 -16.34
N GLU A 403 9.73 -12.84 -16.00
CA GLU A 403 9.02 -11.94 -16.91
C GLU A 403 9.20 -10.50 -16.40
N LYS A 404 9.38 -9.56 -17.32
CA LYS A 404 9.64 -8.16 -16.97
C LYS A 404 8.64 -7.57 -15.96
N ARG A 405 7.34 -7.81 -16.16
CA ARG A 405 6.28 -7.32 -15.27
C ARG A 405 6.36 -7.94 -13.87
N LYS A 406 6.60 -9.26 -13.82
CA LYS A 406 6.83 -9.99 -12.57
C LYS A 406 8.07 -9.46 -11.84
N SER A 407 9.17 -9.22 -12.56
CA SER A 407 10.40 -8.67 -11.97
C SER A 407 10.18 -7.30 -11.34
N VAL A 408 9.33 -6.45 -11.92
CA VAL A 408 8.95 -5.15 -11.31
C VAL A 408 8.26 -5.35 -9.97
N LEU A 409 7.24 -6.23 -9.91
CA LEU A 409 6.50 -6.49 -8.66
C LEU A 409 7.42 -7.07 -7.58
N MET A 410 8.28 -8.03 -7.95
CA MET A 410 9.22 -8.64 -7.00
C MET A 410 10.24 -7.63 -6.48
N LEU A 411 10.82 -6.81 -7.38
CA LEU A 411 11.80 -5.80 -6.99
C LEU A 411 11.17 -4.70 -6.14
N ALA A 412 9.91 -4.32 -6.40
CA ALA A 412 9.18 -3.36 -5.59
C ALA A 412 8.98 -3.86 -4.15
N VAL A 413 8.60 -5.13 -3.99
CA VAL A 413 8.44 -5.75 -2.66
C VAL A 413 9.77 -5.91 -1.93
N ILE A 414 10.84 -6.33 -2.63
CA ILE A 414 12.20 -6.39 -2.07
C ILE A 414 12.65 -4.99 -1.66
N GLY A 415 12.45 -3.98 -2.52
CA GLY A 415 12.82 -2.60 -2.25
C GLY A 415 12.10 -2.04 -1.02
N LEU A 416 10.79 -2.31 -0.88
CA LEU A 416 10.04 -1.95 0.31
C LEU A 416 10.61 -2.62 1.56
N THR A 417 10.83 -3.94 1.51
CA THR A 417 11.39 -4.69 2.63
C THR A 417 12.74 -4.13 3.07
N LEU A 418 13.64 -3.86 2.13
CA LEU A 418 14.95 -3.27 2.44
C LEU A 418 14.82 -1.87 3.04
N PHE A 419 13.89 -1.05 2.52
CA PHE A 419 13.62 0.27 3.06
C PHE A 419 13.15 0.19 4.53
N GLU A 420 12.17 -0.64 4.82
CA GLU A 420 11.63 -0.81 6.17
C GLU A 420 12.64 -1.47 7.14
N LEU A 421 13.52 -2.34 6.65
CA LEU A 421 14.60 -2.91 7.47
C LEU A 421 15.68 -1.86 7.81
N LEU A 422 15.90 -0.89 6.94
CA LEU A 422 16.88 0.18 7.16
C LEU A 422 16.37 1.26 8.12
N PHE A 423 15.11 1.69 7.94
CA PHE A 423 14.50 2.78 8.68
C PHE A 423 13.56 2.26 9.78
N GLU A 424 12.76 3.14 10.38
CA GLU A 424 11.70 2.74 11.31
C GLU A 424 10.81 1.67 10.69
N ALA A 425 10.47 0.63 11.46
CA ALA A 425 9.68 -0.51 10.98
C ALA A 425 8.30 -0.56 11.65
N ARG A 426 7.24 -0.67 10.84
CA ARG A 426 5.88 -0.94 11.31
C ARG A 426 5.10 -1.78 10.31
N ALA A 427 4.28 -2.72 10.78
CA ALA A 427 3.44 -3.54 9.89
C ALA A 427 2.55 -2.69 8.98
N ARG A 428 2.04 -1.54 9.45
CA ARG A 428 1.21 -0.62 8.66
C ARG A 428 1.91 -0.07 7.41
N TYR A 429 3.23 0.00 7.40
CA TYR A 429 3.97 0.49 6.23
C TYR A 429 3.89 -0.47 5.05
N LEU A 430 3.62 -1.76 5.29
CA LEU A 430 3.35 -2.72 4.24
C LEU A 430 1.95 -2.55 3.62
N TYR A 431 1.01 -1.88 4.31
CA TYR A 431 -0.39 -1.79 3.90
C TYR A 431 -0.56 -1.26 2.48
N THR A 432 0.21 -0.23 2.10
CA THR A 432 0.20 0.35 0.75
C THR A 432 0.63 -0.62 -0.35
N TYR A 433 1.35 -1.69 -0.02
CA TYR A 433 1.84 -2.70 -0.96
C TYR A 433 1.08 -4.03 -0.90
N VAL A 434 0.10 -4.19 -0.02
CA VAL A 434 -0.74 -5.41 0.03
C VAL A 434 -1.36 -5.72 -1.34
N PRO A 435 -1.86 -4.75 -2.14
CA PRO A 435 -2.33 -5.02 -3.49
C PRO A 435 -1.27 -5.65 -4.41
N VAL A 436 0.00 -5.24 -4.27
CA VAL A 436 1.14 -5.78 -5.04
C VAL A 436 1.42 -7.22 -4.62
N TYR A 437 1.42 -7.52 -3.31
CA TYR A 437 1.54 -8.88 -2.78
C TYR A 437 0.41 -9.79 -3.29
N CYS A 438 -0.83 -9.30 -3.36
CA CYS A 438 -1.95 -10.08 -3.89
C CYS A 438 -1.75 -10.46 -5.38
N VAL A 439 -1.17 -9.58 -6.20
CA VAL A 439 -0.83 -9.91 -7.59
C VAL A 439 0.30 -10.94 -7.66
N LEU A 440 1.32 -10.84 -6.79
CA LEU A 440 2.36 -11.87 -6.67
C LEU A 440 1.77 -13.20 -6.20
N ALA A 441 0.82 -13.19 -5.28
CA ALA A 441 0.11 -14.40 -4.83
C ALA A 441 -0.62 -15.09 -5.99
N ALA A 442 -1.27 -14.33 -6.90
CA ALA A 442 -1.89 -14.90 -8.10
C ALA A 442 -0.86 -15.61 -8.99
N LEU A 443 0.32 -15.03 -9.17
CA LEU A 443 1.44 -15.64 -9.91
C LEU A 443 1.88 -16.95 -9.25
N GLY A 444 2.07 -16.94 -7.92
CA GLY A 444 2.47 -18.13 -7.18
C GLY A 444 1.43 -19.24 -7.21
N MET A 445 0.15 -18.92 -7.08
CA MET A 445 -0.94 -19.90 -7.23
C MET A 445 -0.89 -20.57 -8.63
N GLN A 446 -0.58 -19.81 -9.67
CA GLN A 446 -0.44 -20.38 -11.02
C GLN A 446 0.79 -21.29 -11.13
N GLU A 447 1.93 -20.92 -10.53
CA GLU A 447 3.14 -21.75 -10.55
C GLU A 447 2.94 -23.07 -9.77
N ILE A 448 2.29 -23.02 -8.62
CA ILE A 448 1.91 -24.23 -7.86
C ILE A 448 1.05 -25.16 -8.73
N ARG A 449 0.01 -24.64 -9.40
CA ARG A 449 -0.83 -25.45 -10.31
C ARG A 449 -0.03 -26.07 -11.45
N ARG A 450 0.93 -25.34 -12.04
CA ARG A 450 1.83 -25.84 -13.09
C ARG A 450 2.73 -26.97 -12.55
N LEU A 451 3.26 -26.80 -11.34
CA LEU A 451 4.10 -27.81 -10.71
C LEU A 451 3.32 -29.10 -10.45
N TYR A 452 2.11 -28.98 -9.87
CA TYR A 452 1.23 -30.13 -9.66
C TYR A 452 0.89 -30.86 -10.97
N GLY A 453 0.56 -30.13 -12.02
CA GLY A 453 0.30 -30.73 -13.34
C GLY A 453 1.49 -31.51 -13.90
N ARG A 454 2.73 -31.00 -13.72
CA ARG A 454 3.94 -31.72 -14.13
C ARG A 454 4.19 -32.99 -13.31
N ILE A 455 3.97 -32.94 -12.00
CA ILE A 455 4.12 -34.11 -11.10
C ILE A 455 3.08 -35.18 -11.48
N ALA A 456 1.83 -34.80 -11.67
CA ALA A 456 0.76 -35.71 -12.05
C ALA A 456 1.06 -36.39 -13.42
N ALA A 457 1.50 -35.62 -14.42
CA ALA A 457 1.86 -36.15 -15.71
C ALA A 457 3.06 -37.17 -15.63
N ARG A 458 4.07 -36.87 -14.81
CA ARG A 458 5.18 -37.79 -14.58
C ARG A 458 4.75 -39.08 -13.88
N ARG A 459 3.81 -39.02 -12.93
CA ARG A 459 3.25 -40.21 -12.26
C ARG A 459 2.46 -41.10 -13.21
N ALA A 460 1.67 -40.48 -14.13
CA ALA A 460 0.90 -41.22 -15.12
C ALA A 460 1.76 -41.90 -16.19
N GLN A 461 3.01 -41.48 -16.38
CA GLN A 461 3.96 -42.06 -17.34
C GLN A 461 4.83 -43.17 -16.73
N LYS A 462 4.80 -43.44 -15.44
CA LYS A 462 5.50 -44.59 -14.85
C LYS A 462 4.71 -45.86 -15.18
N PRO A 463 5.36 -46.88 -15.81
CA PRO A 463 4.70 -48.15 -16.05
C PRO A 463 4.27 -48.76 -14.71
N PRO A 464 3.18 -49.55 -14.69
CA PRO A 464 2.80 -50.27 -13.48
C PRO A 464 3.99 -51.15 -13.05
N VAL A 465 4.37 -50.98 -11.78
CA VAL A 465 5.38 -51.89 -11.19
C VAL A 465 4.73 -53.28 -11.18
N CYS A 466 5.12 -54.16 -12.10
CA CYS A 466 4.74 -55.57 -12.08
C CYS A 466 5.31 -56.14 -10.78
N GLY A 467 4.43 -56.38 -9.81
CA GLY A 467 4.73 -57.15 -8.61
C GLY A 467 4.73 -58.66 -8.91
#